data_5d563b1850babd1051c5a0718cb7961b
#
_entry.id   5d563b1850babd1051c5a0718cb7961b
#
_cell.length_a   1.000
_cell.length_b   1.000
_cell.length_c   1.000
_cell.angle_alpha   90.00
_cell.angle_beta   90.00
_cell.angle_gamma   90.00
#
_symmetry.space_group_name_H-M   'P 1'
#
loop_
_entity.id
_entity.type
_entity.pdbx_description
1 polymer ?
#
loop_
_entity_poly.entity_id
_entity_poly.type
_entity_poly.pdbx_seq_one_letter_code
_entity_poly.pdbx_strand_id
1 'polypeptide(L)'
;LRAKLYLYAASPLFNDDEPYMQFTRQEEGQNILAVWYGGKRQDLWETCRQACEDFFRINEENGSYYGLVLPTTRDENGYSEAYRAGYWNRGNCEKLIEVHSVYLMEEWGDQTYGIGNITHQGHLNPTVEYMEMFPMADGRNYPYKDAGVYNTDNPDNIDIFANRDPRMYETMLVN
;
A
#
# COMPACT_ATOMS: atom_id res chain seq x y z
N LEU A 1 2.64 -7.37 14.74
CA LEU A 1 3.01 -6.08 15.33
C LEU A 1 4.53 -5.91 15.46
N ARG A 2 5.24 -6.90 16.03
CA ARG A 2 6.71 -6.87 16.24
C ARG A 2 7.48 -6.63 14.93
N ALA A 3 7.19 -7.39 13.86
CA ALA A 3 7.83 -7.22 12.55
C ALA A 3 7.61 -5.81 11.99
N LYS A 4 6.39 -5.28 12.07
CA LYS A 4 6.05 -3.93 11.62
C LYS A 4 6.82 -2.85 12.40
N LEU A 5 6.96 -3.02 13.71
CA LEU A 5 7.73 -2.10 14.55
C LEU A 5 9.21 -2.05 14.12
N TYR A 6 9.83 -3.21 13.91
CA TYR A 6 11.21 -3.28 13.44
C TYR A 6 11.40 -2.78 12.02
N LEU A 7 10.39 -2.97 11.14
CA LEU A 7 10.41 -2.39 9.79
C LEU A 7 10.48 -0.86 9.84
N TYR A 8 9.65 -0.22 10.67
CA TYR A 8 9.73 1.23 10.84
C TYR A 8 11.05 1.66 11.46
N ALA A 9 11.55 0.95 12.47
CA ALA A 9 12.83 1.26 13.09
C ALA A 9 14.01 1.15 12.12
N ALA A 10 13.98 0.18 11.20
CA ALA A 10 15.01 -0.03 10.19
C ALA A 10 14.87 0.89 8.96
N SER A 11 13.74 1.61 8.83
CA SER A 11 13.45 2.41 7.65
C SER A 11 14.46 3.54 7.45
N PRO A 12 14.76 3.94 6.20
CA PRO A 12 15.67 5.04 5.90
C PRO A 12 15.30 6.38 6.56
N LEU A 13 14.03 6.55 6.94
CA LEU A 13 13.56 7.74 7.66
C LEU A 13 14.36 7.98 8.96
N PHE A 14 14.76 6.89 9.66
CA PHE A 14 15.51 6.94 10.91
C PHE A 14 16.91 6.35 10.80
N ASN A 15 17.12 5.47 9.83
CA ASN A 15 18.27 4.58 9.71
C ASN A 15 18.97 4.76 8.34
N ASP A 16 19.59 5.91 8.16
CA ASP A 16 20.40 6.23 7.00
C ASP A 16 21.72 6.88 7.43
N ASP A 17 22.66 7.05 6.51
CA ASP A 17 23.96 7.66 6.77
C ASP A 17 23.82 9.14 7.14
N GLU A 18 22.78 9.80 6.62
CA GLU A 18 22.42 11.19 6.95
C GLU A 18 20.97 11.29 7.46
N PRO A 19 20.65 12.27 8.31
CA PRO A 19 19.28 12.48 8.76
C PRO A 19 18.39 12.92 7.60
N TYR A 20 17.18 12.38 7.53
CA TYR A 20 16.18 12.75 6.53
C TYR A 20 15.82 14.24 6.56
N MET A 21 15.77 14.83 7.75
CA MET A 21 15.59 16.26 7.95
C MET A 21 16.85 16.87 8.53
N GLN A 22 17.42 17.82 7.82
CA GLN A 22 18.48 18.67 8.36
C GLN A 22 17.83 19.87 9.05
N PHE A 23 18.01 19.97 10.36
CA PHE A 23 17.59 21.15 11.10
C PHE A 23 18.58 22.28 10.86
N THR A 24 18.13 23.36 10.23
CA THR A 24 18.93 24.56 9.98
C THR A 24 19.16 25.40 11.25
N ARG A 25 18.48 25.08 12.35
CA ARG A 25 18.59 25.75 13.64
C ARG A 25 18.54 24.72 14.76
N GLN A 26 19.64 24.57 15.49
CA GLN A 26 19.62 23.92 16.79
C GLN A 26 18.96 24.89 17.77
N GLU A 27 17.69 24.68 18.07
CA GLU A 27 17.10 25.27 19.25
C GLU A 27 17.54 24.48 20.47
N GLU A 28 17.94 25.17 21.54
CA GLU A 28 18.36 24.55 22.78
C GLU A 28 17.28 23.55 23.25
N GLY A 29 17.66 22.29 23.39
CA GLY A 29 16.78 21.21 23.86
C GLY A 29 16.17 20.32 22.78
N GLN A 30 16.41 20.55 21.48
CA GLN A 30 15.98 19.61 20.44
C GLN A 30 16.97 18.47 20.31
N ASN A 31 16.52 17.27 20.60
CA ASN A 31 17.32 16.06 20.46
C ASN A 31 17.16 15.47 19.05
N ILE A 32 18.08 15.80 18.13
CA ILE A 32 18.12 15.26 16.77
C ILE A 32 18.14 13.72 16.76
N LEU A 33 18.70 13.10 17.79
CA LEU A 33 18.75 11.65 17.95
C LEU A 33 17.35 11.02 18.16
N ALA A 34 16.32 11.84 18.46
CA ALA A 34 14.95 11.33 18.56
C ALA A 34 14.36 10.95 17.18
N VAL A 35 14.96 11.44 16.07
CA VAL A 35 14.49 11.20 14.70
C VAL A 35 15.54 10.55 13.79
N TRP A 36 16.75 10.32 14.29
CA TRP A 36 17.84 9.71 13.54
C TRP A 36 18.84 9.01 14.49
N TYR A 37 19.34 7.85 14.08
CA TYR A 37 20.24 7.05 14.93
C TYR A 37 21.71 7.51 14.88
N GLY A 38 22.05 8.54 14.15
CA GLY A 38 23.44 9.01 14.01
C GLY A 38 24.25 8.24 12.98
N GLY A 39 23.62 7.46 12.12
CA GLY A 39 24.23 6.65 11.07
C GLY A 39 23.46 5.38 10.80
N LYS A 40 23.78 4.72 9.69
CA LYS A 40 23.11 3.50 9.23
C LYS A 40 23.48 2.30 10.09
N ARG A 41 22.47 1.62 10.59
CA ARG A 41 22.56 0.42 11.42
C ARG A 41 22.00 -0.78 10.69
N GLN A 42 22.88 -1.64 10.20
CA GLN A 42 22.50 -2.85 9.46
C GLN A 42 21.81 -3.89 10.37
N ASP A 43 22.15 -3.91 11.66
CA ASP A 43 21.55 -4.80 12.66
C ASP A 43 20.03 -4.63 12.79
N LEU A 44 19.48 -3.45 12.52
CA LEU A 44 18.04 -3.22 12.58
C LEU A 44 17.30 -3.95 11.45
N TRP A 45 17.89 -4.00 10.24
CA TRP A 45 17.33 -4.78 9.14
C TRP A 45 17.35 -6.27 9.42
N GLU A 46 18.46 -6.76 10.00
CA GLU A 46 18.57 -8.16 10.40
C GLU A 46 17.54 -8.51 11.49
N THR A 47 17.33 -7.63 12.47
CA THR A 47 16.31 -7.80 13.50
C THR A 47 14.89 -7.82 12.89
N CYS A 48 14.63 -6.97 11.88
CA CYS A 48 13.37 -6.97 11.15
C CYS A 48 13.16 -8.29 10.40
N ARG A 49 14.18 -8.76 9.66
CA ARG A 49 14.14 -10.04 8.94
C ARG A 49 13.80 -11.19 9.89
N GLN A 50 14.50 -11.26 11.03
CA GLN A 50 14.28 -12.29 12.04
C GLN A 50 12.85 -12.26 12.61
N ALA A 51 12.32 -11.08 12.85
CA ALA A 51 10.94 -10.93 13.34
C ALA A 51 9.90 -11.39 12.32
N CYS A 52 10.17 -11.24 11.03
CA CYS A 52 9.32 -11.77 9.96
C CYS A 52 9.41 -13.30 9.88
N GLU A 53 10.62 -13.86 9.97
CA GLU A 53 10.82 -15.32 9.98
C GLU A 53 10.17 -15.99 11.21
N ASP A 54 10.28 -15.35 12.36
CA ASP A 54 9.59 -15.80 13.58
C ASP A 54 8.08 -15.85 13.39
N PHE A 55 7.50 -14.87 12.70
CA PHE A 55 6.07 -14.88 12.40
C PHE A 55 5.68 -16.10 11.54
N PHE A 56 6.41 -16.38 10.46
CA PHE A 56 6.12 -17.52 9.59
C PHE A 56 6.28 -18.84 10.32
N ARG A 57 7.35 -18.99 11.09
CA ARG A 57 7.59 -20.19 11.91
C ARG A 57 6.48 -20.42 12.93
N ILE A 58 6.09 -19.38 13.69
CA ILE A 58 5.02 -19.48 14.68
C ILE A 58 3.68 -19.80 13.99
N ASN A 59 3.41 -19.20 12.86
CA ASN A 59 2.21 -19.49 12.08
C ASN A 59 2.16 -20.95 11.63
N GLU A 60 3.27 -21.50 11.14
CA GLU A 60 3.39 -22.89 10.72
C GLU A 60 3.21 -23.84 11.92
N GLU A 61 3.87 -23.59 13.04
CA GLU A 61 3.75 -24.36 14.28
C GLU A 61 2.32 -24.38 14.85
N ASN A 62 1.51 -23.36 14.53
CA ASN A 62 0.11 -23.22 14.99
C ASN A 62 -0.92 -23.51 13.90
N GLY A 63 -0.57 -24.28 12.86
CA GLY A 63 -1.50 -24.78 11.87
C GLY A 63 -1.71 -23.89 10.64
N SER A 64 -0.79 -22.94 10.38
CA SER A 64 -0.76 -22.12 9.16
C SER A 64 -2.06 -21.40 8.86
N TYR A 65 -2.68 -20.79 9.87
CA TYR A 65 -3.94 -20.07 9.70
C TYR A 65 -3.78 -18.83 8.81
N TYR A 66 -2.67 -18.09 8.99
CA TYR A 66 -2.43 -16.90 8.21
C TYR A 66 -1.75 -17.24 6.89
N GLY A 67 -2.26 -16.63 5.81
CA GLY A 67 -1.76 -16.83 4.46
C GLY A 67 -2.51 -15.93 3.48
N LEU A 68 -2.20 -16.07 2.22
CA LEU A 68 -2.92 -15.35 1.16
C LEU A 68 -4.22 -16.09 0.83
N VAL A 69 -5.27 -15.34 0.53
CA VAL A 69 -6.48 -15.88 -0.10
C VAL A 69 -6.11 -16.26 -1.54
N LEU A 70 -6.18 -17.56 -1.82
CA LEU A 70 -5.79 -18.08 -3.13
C LEU A 70 -6.98 -18.05 -4.09
N PRO A 71 -6.75 -17.80 -5.39
CA PRO A 71 -7.80 -17.82 -6.39
C PRO A 71 -8.34 -19.24 -6.60
N THR A 72 -9.63 -19.35 -6.82
CA THR A 72 -10.29 -20.64 -7.17
C THR A 72 -9.99 -21.07 -8.60
N THR A 73 -9.83 -20.10 -9.50
CA THR A 73 -9.41 -20.29 -10.89
C THR A 73 -8.17 -19.44 -11.17
N ARG A 74 -7.28 -19.93 -12.06
CA ARG A 74 -6.05 -19.22 -12.42
C ARG A 74 -6.26 -18.34 -13.65
N ASP A 75 -7.26 -17.48 -13.59
CA ASP A 75 -7.60 -16.50 -14.59
C ASP A 75 -7.80 -15.12 -13.93
N GLU A 76 -8.03 -14.10 -14.75
CA GLU A 76 -8.21 -12.73 -14.28
C GLU A 76 -9.33 -12.61 -13.24
N ASN A 77 -10.46 -13.26 -13.48
CA ASN A 77 -11.59 -13.23 -12.57
C ASN A 77 -11.25 -13.89 -11.22
N GLY A 78 -10.62 -15.07 -11.23
CA GLY A 78 -10.22 -15.74 -10.00
C GLY A 78 -9.23 -14.94 -9.15
N TYR A 79 -8.28 -14.26 -9.79
CA TYR A 79 -7.35 -13.37 -9.08
C TYR A 79 -8.04 -12.12 -8.53
N SER A 80 -8.95 -11.49 -9.28
CA SER A 80 -9.75 -10.37 -8.82
C SER A 80 -10.66 -10.76 -7.64
N GLU A 81 -11.32 -11.90 -7.72
CA GLU A 81 -12.16 -12.42 -6.62
C GLU A 81 -11.34 -12.70 -5.36
N ALA A 82 -10.18 -13.33 -5.49
CA ALA A 82 -9.30 -13.61 -4.34
C ALA A 82 -8.80 -12.32 -3.69
N TYR A 83 -8.39 -11.35 -4.48
CA TYR A 83 -7.95 -10.03 -4.01
C TYR A 83 -9.09 -9.32 -3.26
N ARG A 84 -10.28 -9.29 -3.85
CA ARG A 84 -11.49 -8.71 -3.24
C ARG A 84 -11.85 -9.41 -1.93
N ALA A 85 -11.82 -10.75 -1.91
CA ALA A 85 -12.12 -11.54 -0.73
C ALA A 85 -11.12 -11.30 0.41
N GLY A 86 -9.83 -11.18 0.10
CA GLY A 86 -8.78 -10.82 1.06
C GLY A 86 -9.03 -9.47 1.71
N TYR A 87 -9.55 -8.50 0.94
CA TYR A 87 -9.82 -7.15 1.43
C TYR A 87 -11.17 -7.03 2.16
N TRP A 88 -12.27 -7.57 1.60
CA TRP A 88 -13.62 -7.33 2.10
C TRP A 88 -14.07 -8.33 3.18
N ASN A 89 -13.67 -9.60 3.09
CA ASN A 89 -14.15 -10.60 4.02
C ASN A 89 -13.53 -10.41 5.40
N ARG A 90 -14.39 -10.30 6.41
CA ARG A 90 -13.96 -10.16 7.80
C ARG A 90 -13.34 -11.46 8.31
N GLY A 91 -12.30 -11.32 9.14
CA GLY A 91 -11.70 -12.46 9.83
C GLY A 91 -11.08 -13.51 8.91
N ASN A 92 -10.70 -13.16 7.68
CA ASN A 92 -10.04 -14.09 6.77
C ASN A 92 -8.54 -14.26 7.12
N CYS A 93 -7.90 -15.22 6.47
CA CYS A 93 -6.50 -15.59 6.76
C CYS A 93 -5.45 -14.49 6.45
N GLU A 94 -5.79 -13.44 5.70
CA GLU A 94 -4.87 -12.32 5.43
C GLU A 94 -4.90 -11.26 6.53
N LYS A 95 -5.92 -11.26 7.39
CA LYS A 95 -6.15 -10.19 8.35
C LYS A 95 -5.54 -10.51 9.70
N LEU A 96 -4.42 -9.85 10.02
CA LEU A 96 -3.73 -9.97 11.30
C LEU A 96 -4.36 -9.10 12.40
N ILE A 97 -4.76 -7.88 12.05
CA ILE A 97 -5.41 -6.93 12.93
C ILE A 97 -6.47 -6.20 12.11
N GLU A 98 -7.68 -6.24 12.58
CA GLU A 98 -8.81 -5.63 11.89
C GLU A 98 -9.57 -4.70 12.85
N VAL A 99 -9.80 -3.47 12.40
CA VAL A 99 -10.61 -2.50 13.12
C VAL A 99 -11.90 -2.31 12.33
N HIS A 100 -13.02 -2.66 12.95
CA HIS A 100 -14.34 -2.49 12.35
C HIS A 100 -14.93 -1.14 12.76
N SER A 101 -15.14 -0.27 11.81
CA SER A 101 -15.93 0.95 12.00
C SER A 101 -17.36 0.66 11.56
N VAL A 102 -18.27 0.54 12.53
CA VAL A 102 -19.67 0.15 12.25
C VAL A 102 -20.58 1.37 12.02
N TYR A 103 -20.16 2.55 12.45
CA TYR A 103 -21.07 3.70 12.55
C TYR A 103 -20.82 4.86 11.60
N LEU A 104 -19.70 4.89 10.90
CA LEU A 104 -19.32 6.07 10.10
C LEU A 104 -19.61 5.95 8.59
N MET A 105 -20.07 4.79 8.15
CA MET A 105 -20.18 4.53 6.71
C MET A 105 -21.49 5.00 6.08
N GLU A 106 -22.57 5.11 6.83
CA GLU A 106 -23.87 5.51 6.24
C GLU A 106 -23.97 7.00 5.92
N GLU A 107 -23.37 7.87 6.76
CA GLU A 107 -23.42 9.31 6.54
C GLU A 107 -22.24 9.87 5.75
N TRP A 108 -21.09 9.20 5.75
CA TRP A 108 -19.85 9.70 5.15
C TRP A 108 -19.42 8.92 3.89
N GLY A 109 -19.96 7.73 3.68
CA GLY A 109 -19.57 6.85 2.59
C GLY A 109 -19.77 7.50 1.22
N ASP A 110 -20.95 8.02 0.96
CA ASP A 110 -21.30 8.67 -0.30
C ASP A 110 -20.51 9.96 -0.55
N GLN A 111 -20.18 10.70 0.49
CA GLN A 111 -19.43 11.95 0.38
C GLN A 111 -17.93 11.71 0.22
N THR A 112 -17.42 10.65 0.86
CA THR A 112 -15.99 10.37 0.91
C THR A 112 -15.50 9.62 -0.32
N TYR A 113 -16.26 8.66 -0.81
CA TYR A 113 -15.85 7.80 -1.94
C TYR A 113 -16.46 8.22 -3.28
N GLY A 114 -17.41 9.14 -3.30
CA GLY A 114 -17.97 9.71 -4.52
C GLY A 114 -18.74 8.74 -5.41
N ILE A 115 -18.98 7.51 -4.96
CA ILE A 115 -19.59 6.46 -5.78
C ILE A 115 -21.10 6.65 -5.94
N GLY A 116 -21.77 7.22 -4.93
CA GLY A 116 -23.22 7.39 -4.93
C GLY A 116 -23.71 8.70 -5.53
N ASN A 117 -22.84 9.70 -5.62
CA ASN A 117 -23.27 11.01 -6.06
C ASN A 117 -22.15 11.78 -6.77
N ILE A 118 -22.21 11.79 -8.09
CA ILE A 118 -21.27 12.49 -8.98
C ILE A 118 -21.14 13.98 -8.60
N THR A 119 -22.11 14.53 -7.88
CA THR A 119 -22.10 15.93 -7.45
C THR A 119 -21.25 16.19 -6.21
N HIS A 120 -20.79 15.19 -5.49
CA HIS A 120 -20.01 15.32 -4.26
C HIS A 120 -18.50 15.21 -4.44
N GLN A 121 -18.00 15.35 -5.66
CA GLN A 121 -16.60 15.69 -6.00
C GLN A 121 -15.51 14.80 -5.41
N GLY A 122 -15.76 13.51 -5.16
CA GLY A 122 -14.73 12.54 -4.76
C GLY A 122 -13.60 13.12 -3.90
N HIS A 123 -13.78 13.19 -2.59
CA HIS A 123 -12.75 13.75 -1.69
C HIS A 123 -11.54 12.83 -1.53
N LEU A 124 -11.67 11.55 -1.88
CA LEU A 124 -10.59 10.58 -1.85
C LEU A 124 -10.32 10.08 -3.27
N ASN A 125 -9.33 10.65 -3.91
CA ASN A 125 -8.83 10.19 -5.18
C ASN A 125 -7.43 9.61 -5.02
N PRO A 126 -7.11 8.49 -5.68
CA PRO A 126 -5.75 8.01 -5.75
C PRO A 126 -4.87 9.03 -6.49
N THR A 127 -3.60 9.10 -6.11
CA THR A 127 -2.64 9.92 -6.85
C THR A 127 -2.26 9.24 -8.16
N VAL A 128 -1.75 10.01 -9.11
CA VAL A 128 -1.24 9.49 -10.38
C VAL A 128 -0.09 8.51 -10.13
N GLU A 129 0.81 8.85 -9.21
CA GLU A 129 1.95 8.01 -8.85
C GLU A 129 1.50 6.65 -8.29
N TYR A 130 0.41 6.63 -7.51
CA TYR A 130 -0.14 5.38 -7.01
C TYR A 130 -0.72 4.52 -8.15
N MET A 131 -1.41 5.12 -9.10
CA MET A 131 -1.91 4.44 -10.30
C MET A 131 -0.76 3.88 -11.15
N GLU A 132 0.35 4.63 -11.29
CA GLU A 132 1.53 4.21 -12.02
C GLU A 132 2.27 3.02 -11.38
N MET A 133 2.09 2.77 -10.08
CA MET A 133 2.68 1.62 -9.40
C MET A 133 2.11 0.27 -9.86
N PHE A 134 0.90 0.26 -10.43
CA PHE A 134 0.33 -0.96 -10.97
C PHE A 134 0.97 -1.27 -12.32
N PRO A 135 1.47 -2.50 -12.55
CA PRO A 135 2.04 -2.90 -13.83
C PRO A 135 0.99 -3.10 -14.90
N MET A 136 1.43 -3.43 -16.11
CA MET A 136 0.56 -3.95 -17.16
C MET A 136 0.12 -5.38 -16.82
N ALA A 137 -0.96 -5.86 -17.45
CA ALA A 137 -1.50 -7.21 -17.23
C ALA A 137 -0.49 -8.34 -17.50
N ASP A 138 0.49 -8.10 -18.34
CA ASP A 138 1.59 -9.04 -18.66
C ASP A 138 2.79 -8.92 -17.69
N GLY A 139 2.68 -8.11 -16.65
CA GLY A 139 3.72 -7.91 -15.63
C GLY A 139 4.80 -6.89 -16.00
N ARG A 140 4.77 -6.30 -17.19
CA ARG A 140 5.70 -5.21 -17.54
C ARG A 140 5.38 -3.97 -16.76
N ASN A 141 6.39 -3.15 -16.48
CA ASN A 141 6.19 -1.85 -15.84
C ASN A 141 5.30 -0.95 -16.71
N TYR A 142 4.55 -0.05 -16.06
CA TYR A 142 3.75 0.96 -16.73
C TYR A 142 4.64 1.84 -17.64
N PRO A 143 4.39 1.86 -18.96
CA PRO A 143 5.31 2.48 -19.92
C PRO A 143 5.11 3.99 -20.10
N TYR A 144 3.99 4.54 -19.61
CA TYR A 144 3.57 5.92 -19.88
C TYR A 144 3.90 6.91 -18.77
N LYS A 145 4.71 6.50 -17.81
CA LYS A 145 5.20 7.38 -16.77
C LYS A 145 5.93 8.56 -17.40
N ASP A 146 5.58 9.77 -16.95
CA ASP A 146 6.17 11.02 -17.45
C ASP A 146 5.92 11.34 -18.95
N ALA A 147 5.08 10.58 -19.62
CA ALA A 147 4.81 10.77 -21.06
C ALA A 147 3.83 11.91 -21.38
N GLY A 148 3.32 12.63 -20.36
CA GLY A 148 2.37 13.73 -20.54
C GLY A 148 0.97 13.31 -21.00
N VAL A 149 0.69 12.01 -21.02
CA VAL A 149 -0.60 11.44 -21.51
C VAL A 149 -1.79 11.73 -20.60
N TYR A 150 -1.54 12.26 -19.41
CA TYR A 150 -2.59 12.73 -18.49
C TYR A 150 -3.16 14.09 -18.88
N ASN A 151 -2.63 14.71 -19.91
CA ASN A 151 -3.12 15.98 -20.41
C ASN A 151 -4.31 15.75 -21.34
N THR A 152 -5.27 16.68 -21.36
CA THR A 152 -6.43 16.66 -22.24
C THR A 152 -6.07 16.61 -23.73
N ASP A 153 -4.85 16.99 -24.07
CA ASP A 153 -4.30 16.99 -25.43
C ASP A 153 -3.46 15.73 -25.72
N ASN A 154 -3.82 14.57 -25.14
CA ASN A 154 -3.18 13.29 -25.43
C ASN A 154 -3.22 13.02 -26.97
N PRO A 155 -2.14 13.30 -27.71
CA PRO A 155 -2.19 13.32 -29.17
C PRO A 155 -2.34 11.91 -29.76
N ASP A 156 -1.92 10.89 -29.00
CA ASP A 156 -1.94 9.49 -29.44
C ASP A 156 -3.19 8.76 -28.95
N ASN A 157 -4.10 9.47 -28.27
CA ASN A 157 -5.30 8.90 -27.67
C ASN A 157 -5.05 7.60 -26.90
N ILE A 158 -3.98 7.58 -26.10
CA ILE A 158 -3.56 6.42 -25.33
C ILE A 158 -4.53 6.19 -24.18
N ASP A 159 -5.14 5.03 -24.14
CA ASP A 159 -5.91 4.60 -22.98
C ASP A 159 -4.95 4.10 -21.88
N ILE A 160 -4.69 4.97 -20.93
CA ILE A 160 -3.79 4.71 -19.80
C ILE A 160 -4.32 3.66 -18.82
N PHE A 161 -5.58 3.33 -18.92
CA PHE A 161 -6.22 2.32 -18.06
C PHE A 161 -6.32 0.95 -18.73
N ALA A 162 -6.11 0.85 -20.03
CA ALA A 162 -6.22 -0.42 -20.75
C ALA A 162 -5.09 -1.39 -20.39
N ASN A 163 -5.42 -2.67 -20.35
CA ASN A 163 -4.47 -3.77 -20.14
C ASN A 163 -3.59 -3.64 -18.89
N ARG A 164 -4.16 -3.14 -17.81
CA ARG A 164 -3.48 -2.99 -16.52
C ARG A 164 -3.68 -4.23 -15.65
N ASP A 165 -2.86 -4.34 -14.62
CA ASP A 165 -3.00 -5.36 -13.59
C ASP A 165 -4.43 -5.34 -13.01
N PRO A 166 -5.13 -6.48 -12.92
CA PRO A 166 -6.51 -6.57 -12.43
C PRO A 166 -6.71 -5.92 -11.05
N ARG A 167 -5.69 -5.93 -10.20
CA ARG A 167 -5.75 -5.28 -8.88
C ARG A 167 -5.99 -3.78 -8.96
N MET A 168 -5.57 -3.12 -10.06
CA MET A 168 -5.85 -1.70 -10.26
C MET A 168 -7.35 -1.46 -10.34
N TYR A 169 -8.07 -2.25 -11.12
CA TYR A 169 -9.53 -2.11 -11.30
C TYR A 169 -10.33 -2.48 -10.03
N GLU A 170 -9.75 -3.29 -9.16
CA GLU A 170 -10.35 -3.58 -7.85
C GLU A 170 -10.06 -2.49 -6.80
N THR A 171 -9.07 -1.65 -7.05
CA THR A 171 -8.62 -0.60 -6.11
C THR A 171 -9.13 0.77 -6.50
N MET A 172 -9.32 1.02 -7.79
CA MET A 172 -9.69 2.32 -8.36
C MET A 172 -10.87 2.19 -9.31
N LEU A 173 -11.77 3.17 -9.24
CA LEU A 173 -12.78 3.37 -10.29
C LEU A 173 -12.13 4.14 -11.44
N VAL A 174 -12.13 3.54 -12.61
CA VAL A 174 -11.63 4.14 -13.85
C VAL A 174 -12.80 4.23 -14.86
N ASN A 175 -12.89 5.34 -15.57
CA ASN A 175 -13.90 5.56 -16.63
C ASN A 175 -13.22 5.62 -17.97
#